data_ab06089929bdbb949f60e7a2e799caee
#
_entry.id   ab06089929bdbb949f60e7a2e799caee
#
_cell.length_a   1.000
_cell.length_b   1.000
_cell.length_c   1.000
_cell.angle_alpha   90.00
_cell.angle_beta   90.00
_cell.angle_gamma   90.00
#
_symmetry.space_group_name_H-M   'P 1'
#
loop_
_entity.id
_entity.type
_entity.pdbx_description
1 polymer ?
#
loop_
_entity_poly.entity_id
_entity_poly.type
_entity_poly.pdbx_seq_one_letter_code
_entity_poly.pdbx_strand_id
1 'polypeptide(L)'
;MENSGKKKERVKHIFEILDPLYTQEKTALKYRTPFQLLISTILSAQCTDKQVNSVTKTLFKKYKKPQDFINAPIAELEDDIRPTGFFRNKAKSIKGCTQGLVDHYGGEVPSTMEELITLPGVGRKTANCVLGAVFDVPGVVVDTHVKRLSLRLGLTENQNPDKIEKDIGKLLPKDRWRRFSDILIYHGRDVCKARKPDHDRCPVFNLCPSNSI
;
A
#
# COMPACT_ATOMS: atom_id res chain seq x y z
N MET A 1 -31.00 2.88 5.58
CA MET A 1 -29.65 2.29 5.51
C MET A 1 -29.71 1.02 4.65
N GLU A 2 -28.74 0.84 3.76
CA GLU A 2 -28.61 -0.37 2.95
C GLU A 2 -28.36 -1.59 3.86
N ASN A 3 -29.10 -2.69 3.65
CA ASN A 3 -28.91 -3.94 4.39
C ASN A 3 -27.52 -4.54 4.08
N SER A 4 -26.87 -5.14 5.08
CA SER A 4 -25.53 -5.75 4.95
C SER A 4 -25.43 -6.77 3.79
N GLY A 5 -26.47 -7.57 3.55
CA GLY A 5 -26.53 -8.52 2.44
C GLY A 5 -26.53 -7.80 1.07
N LYS A 6 -27.38 -6.79 0.90
CA LYS A 6 -27.43 -5.98 -0.33
C LYS A 6 -26.12 -5.25 -0.59
N LYS A 7 -25.46 -4.74 0.48
CA LYS A 7 -24.15 -4.10 0.36
C LYS A 7 -23.08 -5.07 -0.15
N LYS A 8 -23.02 -6.30 0.38
CA LYS A 8 -22.11 -7.33 -0.11
C LYS A 8 -22.31 -7.67 -1.58
N GLU A 9 -23.56 -7.83 -2.00
CA GLU A 9 -23.92 -8.10 -3.40
C GLU A 9 -23.45 -6.96 -4.31
N ARG A 10 -23.75 -5.70 -3.94
CA ARG A 10 -23.33 -4.52 -4.69
C ARG A 10 -21.80 -4.43 -4.80
N VAL A 11 -21.07 -4.71 -3.72
CA VAL A 11 -19.59 -4.70 -3.72
C VAL A 11 -19.04 -5.80 -4.62
N LYS A 12 -19.66 -6.98 -4.62
CA LYS A 12 -19.33 -8.08 -5.54
C LYS A 12 -19.49 -7.63 -7.00
N HIS A 13 -20.61 -7.00 -7.37
CA HIS A 13 -20.82 -6.47 -8.72
C HIS A 13 -19.82 -5.36 -9.07
N ILE A 14 -19.50 -4.46 -8.14
CA ILE A 14 -18.46 -3.44 -8.34
C ILE A 14 -17.10 -4.11 -8.66
N PHE A 15 -16.75 -5.16 -7.91
CA PHE A 15 -15.52 -5.91 -8.15
C PHE A 15 -15.54 -6.55 -9.56
N GLU A 16 -16.61 -7.26 -9.91
CA GLU A 16 -16.74 -7.97 -11.18
C GLU A 16 -16.68 -7.03 -12.41
N ILE A 17 -17.22 -5.81 -12.29
CA ILE A 17 -17.16 -4.78 -13.35
C ILE A 17 -15.75 -4.19 -13.47
N LEU A 18 -15.10 -3.88 -12.34
CA LEU A 18 -13.82 -3.16 -12.35
C LEU A 18 -12.61 -4.09 -12.55
N ASP A 19 -12.68 -5.35 -12.12
CA ASP A 19 -11.55 -6.27 -12.15
C ASP A 19 -10.94 -6.47 -13.56
N PRO A 20 -11.71 -6.72 -14.63
CA PRO A 20 -11.16 -6.88 -15.97
C PRO A 20 -10.56 -5.60 -16.56
N LEU A 21 -10.90 -4.42 -16.02
CA LEU A 21 -10.45 -3.13 -16.54
C LEU A 21 -9.05 -2.73 -16.02
N TYR A 22 -8.61 -3.31 -14.92
CA TYR A 22 -7.36 -2.93 -14.25
C TYR A 22 -6.45 -4.15 -14.04
N THR A 23 -5.80 -4.62 -15.09
CA THR A 23 -4.98 -5.87 -15.09
C THR A 23 -3.53 -5.67 -14.65
N GLN A 24 -3.18 -4.54 -14.01
CA GLN A 24 -1.80 -4.18 -13.69
C GLN A 24 -1.18 -5.02 -12.56
N GLU A 25 0.17 -5.04 -12.52
CA GLU A 25 0.97 -5.78 -11.54
C GLU A 25 0.71 -5.38 -10.08
N LYS A 26 0.99 -6.32 -9.16
CA LYS A 26 0.80 -6.16 -7.70
C LYS A 26 1.48 -4.92 -7.10
N THR A 27 2.56 -4.42 -7.68
CA THR A 27 3.26 -3.18 -7.27
C THR A 27 4.15 -2.65 -8.40
N ALA A 28 4.24 -1.33 -8.53
CA ALA A 28 5.16 -0.68 -9.46
C ALA A 28 6.60 -0.53 -8.90
N LEU A 29 6.83 -0.86 -7.63
CA LEU A 29 8.16 -0.87 -7.02
C LEU A 29 8.97 -2.06 -7.54
N LYS A 30 10.21 -1.79 -7.92
CA LYS A 30 11.16 -2.83 -8.40
C LYS A 30 11.97 -3.38 -7.23
N TYR A 31 11.97 -4.69 -7.05
CA TYR A 31 12.70 -5.38 -5.99
C TYR A 31 13.11 -6.79 -6.42
N ARG A 32 14.06 -7.39 -5.72
CA ARG A 32 14.53 -8.77 -5.92
C ARG A 32 14.35 -9.62 -4.67
N THR A 33 14.28 -9.00 -3.49
CA THR A 33 14.13 -9.66 -2.20
C THR A 33 13.05 -9.01 -1.36
N PRO A 34 12.46 -9.72 -0.37
CA PRO A 34 11.53 -9.14 0.60
C PRO A 34 12.09 -7.89 1.29
N PHE A 35 13.38 -7.93 1.65
CA PHE A 35 14.09 -6.81 2.26
C PHE A 35 14.10 -5.57 1.37
N GLN A 36 14.43 -5.74 0.07
CA GLN A 36 14.42 -4.62 -0.87
C GLN A 36 13.00 -4.03 -1.03
N LEU A 37 11.95 -4.85 -1.04
CA LEU A 37 10.60 -4.35 -1.09
C LEU A 37 10.23 -3.56 0.17
N LEU A 38 10.60 -4.06 1.36
CA LEU A 38 10.35 -3.36 2.62
C LEU A 38 10.99 -1.97 2.63
N ILE A 39 12.29 -1.87 2.29
CA ILE A 39 12.99 -0.58 2.19
C ILE A 39 12.35 0.33 1.13
N SER A 40 12.05 -0.20 -0.06
CA SER A 40 11.40 0.56 -1.12
C SER A 40 10.03 1.09 -0.68
N THR A 41 9.26 0.32 0.08
CA THR A 41 7.95 0.72 0.60
C THR A 41 8.08 1.82 1.67
N ILE A 42 9.09 1.77 2.53
CA ILE A 42 9.40 2.88 3.46
C ILE A 42 9.74 4.15 2.68
N LEU A 43 10.55 4.03 1.62
CA LEU A 43 10.92 5.16 0.77
C LEU A 43 9.74 5.73 -0.03
N SER A 44 8.71 4.95 -0.33
CA SER A 44 7.54 5.37 -1.12
C SER A 44 6.57 6.30 -0.36
N ALA A 45 6.74 6.46 0.95
CA ALA A 45 5.95 7.42 1.71
C ALA A 45 6.08 8.84 1.13
N GLN A 46 4.97 9.40 0.62
CA GLN A 46 4.91 10.71 -0.04
C GLN A 46 5.94 10.88 -1.19
N CYS A 47 6.22 9.79 -1.92
CA CYS A 47 7.14 9.78 -3.07
C CYS A 47 6.54 8.92 -4.19
N THR A 48 6.83 9.26 -5.45
CA THR A 48 6.38 8.46 -6.59
C THR A 48 7.19 7.18 -6.74
N ASP A 49 6.56 6.10 -7.18
CA ASP A 49 7.23 4.82 -7.43
C ASP A 49 8.39 4.97 -8.44
N LYS A 50 8.23 5.84 -9.46
CA LYS A 50 9.29 6.17 -10.42
C LYS A 50 10.53 6.72 -9.73
N GLN A 51 10.36 7.66 -8.80
CA GLN A 51 11.46 8.26 -8.06
C GLN A 51 12.11 7.25 -7.10
N VAL A 52 11.30 6.45 -6.40
CA VAL A 52 11.81 5.38 -5.53
C VAL A 52 12.65 4.39 -6.35
N ASN A 53 12.13 3.93 -7.49
CA ASN A 53 12.86 2.99 -8.37
C ASN A 53 14.18 3.57 -8.90
N SER A 54 14.22 4.88 -9.18
CA SER A 54 15.45 5.56 -9.58
C SER A 54 16.52 5.52 -8.48
N VAL A 55 16.13 5.84 -7.25
CA VAL A 55 17.03 5.85 -6.08
C VAL A 55 17.46 4.44 -5.70
N THR A 56 16.54 3.49 -5.63
CA THR A 56 16.84 2.12 -5.19
C THR A 56 17.73 1.35 -6.15
N LYS A 57 17.79 1.75 -7.43
CA LYS A 57 18.70 1.16 -8.43
C LYS A 57 20.18 1.27 -8.02
N THR A 58 20.58 2.37 -7.41
CA THR A 58 21.93 2.61 -6.89
C THR A 58 22.06 2.20 -5.43
N LEU A 59 21.03 2.48 -4.62
CA LEU A 59 21.00 2.19 -3.19
C LEU A 59 21.29 0.70 -2.91
N PHE A 60 20.60 -0.22 -3.61
CA PHE A 60 20.74 -1.66 -3.41
C PHE A 60 22.03 -2.27 -4.03
N LYS A 61 22.79 -1.49 -4.80
CA LYS A 61 24.16 -1.87 -5.17
C LYS A 61 25.13 -1.62 -4.03
N LYS A 62 24.90 -0.55 -3.27
CA LYS A 62 25.72 -0.10 -2.15
C LYS A 62 25.35 -0.86 -0.86
N TYR A 63 24.07 -1.00 -0.56
CA TYR A 63 23.53 -1.64 0.64
C TYR A 63 22.76 -2.91 0.26
N LYS A 64 23.38 -4.07 0.43
CA LYS A 64 22.84 -5.36 -0.04
C LYS A 64 22.02 -6.09 1.02
N LYS A 65 22.35 -5.88 2.30
CA LYS A 65 21.77 -6.54 3.47
C LYS A 65 21.51 -5.56 4.61
N PRO A 66 20.67 -5.89 5.61
CA PRO A 66 20.36 -5.01 6.73
C PRO A 66 21.59 -4.43 7.42
N GLN A 67 22.65 -5.24 7.63
CA GLN A 67 23.87 -4.80 8.28
C GLN A 67 24.59 -3.65 7.56
N ASP A 68 24.48 -3.58 6.23
CA ASP A 68 25.12 -2.50 5.46
C ASP A 68 24.45 -1.15 5.77
N PHE A 69 23.13 -1.13 5.95
CA PHE A 69 22.38 0.06 6.36
C PHE A 69 22.68 0.47 7.80
N ILE A 70 22.84 -0.50 8.71
CA ILE A 70 23.22 -0.25 10.11
C ILE A 70 24.60 0.41 10.19
N ASN A 71 25.57 -0.11 9.46
CA ASN A 71 26.96 0.36 9.48
C ASN A 71 27.15 1.71 8.77
N ALA A 72 26.27 2.07 7.84
CA ALA A 72 26.38 3.32 7.09
C ALA A 72 26.29 4.54 8.02
N PRO A 73 27.13 5.57 7.85
CA PRO A 73 26.91 6.87 8.51
C PRO A 73 25.54 7.42 8.14
N ILE A 74 24.81 7.96 9.14
CA ILE A 74 23.44 8.47 8.89
C ILE A 74 23.40 9.56 7.82
N ALA A 75 24.40 10.45 7.80
CA ALA A 75 24.49 11.52 6.80
C ALA A 75 24.65 10.97 5.38
N GLU A 76 25.43 9.90 5.21
CA GLU A 76 25.61 9.23 3.92
C GLU A 76 24.31 8.60 3.42
N LEU A 77 23.59 7.89 4.29
CA LEU A 77 22.28 7.32 3.93
C LEU A 77 21.26 8.41 3.60
N GLU A 78 21.25 9.53 4.35
CA GLU A 78 20.41 10.67 4.06
C GLU A 78 20.65 11.25 2.68
N ASP A 79 21.93 11.37 2.27
CA ASP A 79 22.32 11.87 0.95
C ASP A 79 21.89 10.90 -0.16
N ASP A 80 22.11 9.61 0.02
CA ASP A 80 21.75 8.56 -0.94
C ASP A 80 20.23 8.52 -1.22
N ILE A 81 19.39 8.81 -0.21
CA ILE A 81 17.93 8.77 -0.34
C ILE A 81 17.28 10.16 -0.45
N ARG A 82 18.05 11.25 -0.46
CA ARG A 82 17.58 12.64 -0.51
C ARG A 82 16.49 12.90 -1.56
N PRO A 83 16.60 12.36 -2.80
CA PRO A 83 15.60 12.59 -3.85
C PRO A 83 14.21 12.02 -3.54
N THR A 84 14.05 11.17 -2.52
CA THR A 84 12.74 10.61 -2.15
C THR A 84 11.90 11.55 -1.27
N GLY A 85 12.46 12.68 -0.81
CA GLY A 85 11.83 13.60 0.14
C GLY A 85 11.72 13.02 1.56
N PHE A 86 11.54 13.89 2.56
CA PHE A 86 11.48 13.49 3.98
C PHE A 86 12.64 12.58 4.41
N PHE A 87 13.78 12.72 3.76
CA PHE A 87 14.90 11.79 3.79
C PHE A 87 15.47 11.57 5.20
N ARG A 88 15.50 12.59 6.07
CA ARG A 88 15.97 12.44 7.46
C ARG A 88 15.12 11.48 8.27
N ASN A 89 13.80 11.61 8.19
CA ASN A 89 12.88 10.69 8.87
C ASN A 89 12.93 9.28 8.26
N LYS A 90 13.03 9.19 6.93
CA LYS A 90 13.18 7.91 6.22
C LYS A 90 14.48 7.21 6.57
N ALA A 91 15.61 7.94 6.66
CA ALA A 91 16.89 7.38 7.05
C ALA A 91 16.84 6.82 8.48
N LYS A 92 16.26 7.56 9.43
CA LYS A 92 16.02 7.07 10.80
C LYS A 92 15.14 5.82 10.82
N SER A 93 14.03 5.83 10.07
CA SER A 93 13.14 4.67 9.97
C SER A 93 13.84 3.45 9.37
N ILE A 94 14.61 3.62 8.30
CA ILE A 94 15.37 2.53 7.67
C ILE A 94 16.40 1.96 8.64
N LYS A 95 17.20 2.81 9.30
CA LYS A 95 18.16 2.34 10.29
C LYS A 95 17.51 1.58 11.45
N GLY A 96 16.44 2.13 12.02
CA GLY A 96 15.70 1.44 13.07
C GLY A 96 15.05 0.14 12.60
N CYS A 97 14.48 0.13 11.39
CA CYS A 97 13.91 -1.06 10.80
C CYS A 97 14.97 -2.15 10.59
N THR A 98 16.12 -1.80 9.97
CA THR A 98 17.21 -2.76 9.74
C THR A 98 17.83 -3.27 11.04
N GLN A 99 17.96 -2.42 12.05
CA GLN A 99 18.39 -2.85 13.38
C GLN A 99 17.40 -3.85 13.99
N GLY A 100 16.09 -3.54 13.95
CA GLY A 100 15.05 -4.46 14.46
C GLY A 100 15.03 -5.80 13.72
N LEU A 101 15.27 -5.80 12.40
CA LEU A 101 15.40 -7.04 11.63
C LEU A 101 16.56 -7.90 12.12
N VAL A 102 17.73 -7.29 12.38
CA VAL A 102 18.90 -8.03 12.85
C VAL A 102 18.70 -8.54 14.30
N ASP A 103 18.18 -7.68 15.17
CA ASP A 103 18.06 -8.00 16.60
C ASP A 103 16.99 -9.06 16.89
N HIS A 104 15.89 -9.09 16.11
CA HIS A 104 14.73 -9.93 16.43
C HIS A 104 14.41 -11.00 15.38
N TYR A 105 14.89 -10.83 14.13
CA TYR A 105 14.50 -11.69 13.01
C TYR A 105 15.68 -12.23 12.20
N GLY A 106 16.90 -12.20 12.76
CA GLY A 106 18.11 -12.72 12.08
C GLY A 106 18.45 -12.03 10.76
N GLY A 107 17.93 -10.81 10.55
CA GLY A 107 18.10 -10.05 9.30
C GLY A 107 17.06 -10.34 8.22
N GLU A 108 16.12 -11.26 8.47
CA GLU A 108 15.06 -11.62 7.55
C GLU A 108 13.80 -10.76 7.79
N VAL A 109 12.97 -10.62 6.73
CA VAL A 109 11.70 -9.89 6.83
C VAL A 109 10.63 -10.83 7.38
N PRO A 110 9.98 -10.51 8.50
CA PRO A 110 8.95 -11.36 9.07
C PRO A 110 7.69 -11.40 8.18
N SER A 111 6.94 -12.51 8.27
CA SER A 111 5.79 -12.80 7.41
C SER A 111 4.43 -12.59 8.08
N THR A 112 4.40 -11.94 9.25
CA THR A 112 3.15 -11.62 9.96
C THR A 112 2.95 -10.12 10.11
N MET A 113 1.68 -9.69 10.22
CA MET A 113 1.33 -8.29 10.43
C MET A 113 1.86 -7.79 11.79
N GLU A 114 1.69 -8.62 12.81
CA GLU A 114 2.04 -8.33 14.20
C GLU A 114 3.54 -8.04 14.34
N GLU A 115 4.37 -8.82 13.70
CA GLU A 115 5.83 -8.65 13.72
C GLU A 115 6.26 -7.44 12.89
N LEU A 116 5.75 -7.29 11.67
CA LEU A 116 6.13 -6.20 10.76
C LEU A 116 5.87 -4.82 11.36
N ILE A 117 4.72 -4.63 12.05
CA ILE A 117 4.38 -3.32 12.64
C ILE A 117 5.22 -2.95 13.87
N THR A 118 6.01 -3.88 14.43
CA THR A 118 6.98 -3.56 15.49
C THR A 118 8.20 -2.82 14.94
N LEU A 119 8.47 -2.94 13.64
CA LEU A 119 9.65 -2.34 13.01
C LEU A 119 9.45 -0.83 12.80
N PRO A 120 10.44 0.01 13.16
CA PRO A 120 10.39 1.44 12.93
C PRO A 120 10.12 1.81 11.46
N GLY A 121 9.15 2.72 11.24
CA GLY A 121 8.76 3.14 9.89
C GLY A 121 7.84 2.17 9.14
N VAL A 122 7.45 1.05 9.77
CA VAL A 122 6.54 0.07 9.20
C VAL A 122 5.16 0.19 9.86
N GLY A 123 4.24 0.88 9.20
CA GLY A 123 2.83 0.91 9.59
C GLY A 123 2.03 -0.20 8.90
N ARG A 124 0.76 -0.38 9.27
CA ARG A 124 -0.15 -1.40 8.67
C ARG A 124 -0.17 -1.36 7.15
N LYS A 125 -0.20 -0.16 6.54
CA LYS A 125 -0.16 -0.03 5.07
C LYS A 125 1.12 -0.63 4.48
N THR A 126 2.29 -0.30 5.05
CA THR A 126 3.58 -0.84 4.61
C THR A 126 3.62 -2.36 4.79
N ALA A 127 3.19 -2.86 5.94
CA ALA A 127 3.10 -4.29 6.24
C ALA A 127 2.20 -5.02 5.22
N ASN A 128 0.97 -4.53 4.96
CA ASN A 128 0.06 -5.11 3.97
C ASN A 128 0.67 -5.12 2.55
N CYS A 129 1.40 -4.07 2.17
CA CYS A 129 2.09 -4.06 0.87
C CYS A 129 3.14 -5.17 0.76
N VAL A 130 3.97 -5.35 1.79
CA VAL A 130 5.02 -6.38 1.82
C VAL A 130 4.41 -7.77 1.91
N LEU A 131 3.49 -8.00 2.85
CA LEU A 131 2.81 -9.29 3.05
C LEU A 131 2.12 -9.77 1.79
N GLY A 132 1.36 -8.90 1.14
CA GLY A 132 0.63 -9.27 -0.07
C GLY A 132 1.49 -9.43 -1.32
N ALA A 133 2.67 -8.78 -1.40
CA ALA A 133 3.52 -8.85 -2.58
C ALA A 133 4.52 -10.00 -2.55
N VAL A 134 4.95 -10.41 -1.34
CA VAL A 134 6.04 -11.39 -1.17
C VAL A 134 5.58 -12.67 -0.51
N PHE A 135 4.63 -12.59 0.42
CA PHE A 135 4.20 -13.73 1.23
C PHE A 135 2.78 -14.23 0.85
N ASP A 136 2.15 -13.60 -0.15
CA ASP A 136 0.76 -13.88 -0.58
C ASP A 136 -0.27 -13.86 0.58
N VAL A 137 0.04 -13.11 1.64
CA VAL A 137 -0.87 -12.94 2.77
C VAL A 137 -1.96 -11.94 2.37
N PRO A 138 -3.25 -12.33 2.43
CA PRO A 138 -4.34 -11.45 2.08
C PRO A 138 -4.41 -10.22 3.01
N GLY A 139 -4.50 -9.03 2.42
CA GLY A 139 -4.64 -7.79 3.17
C GLY A 139 -5.28 -6.69 2.32
N VAL A 140 -5.99 -5.78 2.99
CA VAL A 140 -6.57 -4.59 2.35
C VAL A 140 -5.60 -3.43 2.54
N VAL A 141 -5.04 -2.92 1.44
CA VAL A 141 -4.13 -1.77 1.47
C VAL A 141 -4.94 -0.48 1.40
N VAL A 142 -5.08 0.22 2.51
CA VAL A 142 -5.85 1.47 2.56
C VAL A 142 -4.91 2.67 2.38
N ASP A 143 -4.86 3.19 1.16
CA ASP A 143 -4.22 4.47 0.84
C ASP A 143 -5.26 5.60 0.71
N THR A 144 -4.83 6.77 0.25
CA THR A 144 -5.72 7.92 0.04
C THR A 144 -6.78 7.68 -1.03
N HIS A 145 -6.50 6.86 -2.05
CA HIS A 145 -7.46 6.48 -3.08
C HIS A 145 -8.48 5.50 -2.54
N VAL A 146 -8.01 4.40 -1.90
CA VAL A 146 -8.90 3.41 -1.28
C VAL A 146 -9.80 4.06 -0.24
N LYS A 147 -9.25 4.89 0.66
CA LYS A 147 -10.05 5.65 1.62
C LYS A 147 -11.15 6.46 0.94
N ARG A 148 -10.80 7.27 -0.06
CA ARG A 148 -11.75 8.13 -0.78
C ARG A 148 -12.86 7.32 -1.46
N LEU A 149 -12.48 6.29 -2.20
CA LEU A 149 -13.43 5.47 -2.94
C LEU A 149 -14.30 4.64 -2.01
N SER A 150 -13.74 4.14 -0.90
CA SER A 150 -14.52 3.40 0.09
C SER A 150 -15.65 4.24 0.69
N LEU A 151 -15.39 5.53 0.94
CA LEU A 151 -16.42 6.47 1.40
C LEU A 151 -17.43 6.76 0.29
N ARG A 152 -16.97 7.09 -0.93
CA ARG A 152 -17.87 7.41 -2.06
C ARG A 152 -18.75 6.23 -2.46
N LEU A 153 -18.19 5.03 -2.49
CA LEU A 153 -18.91 3.80 -2.79
C LEU A 153 -19.75 3.29 -1.60
N GLY A 154 -19.77 4.00 -0.48
CA GLY A 154 -20.55 3.61 0.70
C GLY A 154 -20.09 2.27 1.32
N LEU A 155 -18.82 1.89 1.15
CA LEU A 155 -18.30 0.66 1.73
C LEU A 155 -18.12 0.80 3.24
N THR A 156 -17.80 2.01 3.70
CA THR A 156 -17.57 2.38 5.10
C THR A 156 -18.03 3.82 5.36
N GLU A 157 -18.29 4.15 6.61
CA GLU A 157 -18.45 5.52 7.11
C GLU A 157 -17.23 5.98 7.90
N ASN A 158 -16.28 5.08 8.12
CA ASN A 158 -15.08 5.34 8.91
C ASN A 158 -14.05 6.17 8.14
N GLN A 159 -13.38 7.10 8.86
CA GLN A 159 -12.26 7.89 8.34
C GLN A 159 -10.89 7.28 8.68
N ASN A 160 -10.83 6.40 9.67
CA ASN A 160 -9.62 5.75 10.11
C ASN A 160 -9.26 4.57 9.17
N PRO A 161 -8.04 4.53 8.59
CA PRO A 161 -7.64 3.48 7.66
C PRO A 161 -7.78 2.05 8.19
N ASP A 162 -7.46 1.81 9.46
CA ASP A 162 -7.53 0.47 10.08
C ASP A 162 -8.98 -0.01 10.23
N LYS A 163 -9.92 0.93 10.45
CA LYS A 163 -11.35 0.62 10.47
C LYS A 163 -11.89 0.37 9.06
N ILE A 164 -11.43 1.15 8.07
CA ILE A 164 -11.76 0.94 6.64
C ILE A 164 -11.30 -0.44 6.18
N GLU A 165 -10.06 -0.83 6.51
CA GLU A 165 -9.53 -2.17 6.22
C GLU A 165 -10.46 -3.28 6.74
N LYS A 166 -10.88 -3.19 8.01
CA LYS A 166 -11.80 -4.14 8.64
C LYS A 166 -13.19 -4.15 7.98
N ASP A 167 -13.70 -2.99 7.60
CA ASP A 167 -15.01 -2.88 6.97
C ASP A 167 -15.02 -3.49 5.57
N ILE A 168 -14.00 -3.20 4.74
CA ILE A 168 -13.82 -3.82 3.43
C ILE A 168 -13.67 -5.33 3.57
N GLY A 169 -12.87 -5.78 4.56
CA GLY A 169 -12.63 -7.20 4.82
C GLY A 169 -13.90 -7.99 5.17
N LYS A 170 -14.95 -7.34 5.66
CA LYS A 170 -16.28 -7.99 5.90
C LYS A 170 -17.12 -8.12 4.63
N LEU A 171 -16.81 -7.35 3.59
CA LEU A 171 -17.62 -7.26 2.37
C LEU A 171 -17.18 -8.23 1.27
N LEU A 172 -15.92 -8.66 1.28
CA LEU A 172 -15.33 -9.52 0.28
C LEU A 172 -14.61 -10.72 0.91
N PRO A 173 -14.49 -11.84 0.20
CA PRO A 173 -13.66 -12.96 0.62
C PRO A 173 -12.16 -12.58 0.61
N LYS A 174 -11.35 -13.24 1.46
CA LYS A 174 -9.95 -12.88 1.72
C LYS A 174 -9.06 -12.86 0.47
N ASP A 175 -9.26 -13.81 -0.44
CA ASP A 175 -8.53 -13.92 -1.69
C ASP A 175 -8.70 -12.72 -2.63
N ARG A 176 -9.76 -11.91 -2.44
CA ARG A 176 -10.04 -10.71 -3.21
C ARG A 176 -9.56 -9.40 -2.57
N TRP A 177 -9.15 -9.39 -1.30
CA TRP A 177 -8.84 -8.18 -0.56
C TRP A 177 -7.75 -7.33 -1.20
N ARG A 178 -6.62 -7.95 -1.53
CA ARG A 178 -5.51 -7.26 -2.16
C ARG A 178 -5.91 -6.71 -3.53
N ARG A 179 -6.49 -7.58 -4.34
CA ARG A 179 -6.92 -7.23 -5.70
C ARG A 179 -7.93 -6.08 -5.71
N PHE A 180 -8.89 -6.09 -4.79
CA PHE A 180 -9.86 -5.00 -4.66
C PHE A 180 -9.22 -3.67 -4.28
N SER A 181 -8.23 -3.68 -3.40
CA SER A 181 -7.46 -2.47 -3.07
C SER A 181 -6.76 -1.89 -4.31
N ASP A 182 -6.09 -2.74 -5.08
CA ASP A 182 -5.39 -2.33 -6.30
C ASP A 182 -6.37 -1.74 -7.33
N ILE A 183 -7.53 -2.37 -7.54
CA ILE A 183 -8.60 -1.87 -8.39
C ILE A 183 -9.07 -0.48 -7.95
N LEU A 184 -9.32 -0.28 -6.66
CA LEU A 184 -9.75 1.03 -6.14
C LEU A 184 -8.66 2.09 -6.31
N ILE A 185 -7.38 1.75 -6.17
CA ILE A 185 -6.27 2.67 -6.42
C ILE A 185 -6.27 3.12 -7.88
N TYR A 186 -6.35 2.17 -8.82
CA TYR A 186 -6.31 2.49 -10.26
C TYR A 186 -7.54 3.25 -10.71
N HIS A 187 -8.72 2.81 -10.31
CA HIS A 187 -9.98 3.53 -10.58
C HIS A 187 -9.96 4.95 -10.00
N GLY A 188 -9.38 5.11 -8.82
CA GLY A 188 -9.22 6.41 -8.18
C GLY A 188 -8.21 7.34 -8.84
N ARG A 189 -7.22 6.80 -9.54
CA ARG A 189 -6.23 7.57 -10.32
C ARG A 189 -6.78 7.96 -11.69
N ASP A 190 -7.50 7.07 -12.33
CA ASP A 190 -7.99 7.24 -13.70
C ASP A 190 -9.33 7.98 -13.75
N VAL A 191 -10.36 7.45 -13.12
CA VAL A 191 -11.76 7.88 -13.28
C VAL A 191 -12.26 8.65 -12.05
N CYS A 192 -12.27 8.04 -10.87
CA CYS A 192 -12.84 8.63 -9.66
C CYS A 192 -11.85 9.58 -8.97
N LYS A 193 -11.45 10.66 -9.66
CA LYS A 193 -10.49 11.67 -9.17
C LYS A 193 -11.02 12.43 -7.95
N ALA A 194 -10.09 13.01 -7.15
CA ALA A 194 -10.45 13.66 -5.89
C ALA A 194 -11.36 14.89 -6.09
N ARG A 195 -10.97 15.80 -6.99
CA ARG A 195 -11.66 17.09 -7.20
C ARG A 195 -12.76 17.02 -8.28
N LYS A 196 -12.55 16.23 -9.33
CA LYS A 196 -13.48 16.13 -10.46
C LYS A 196 -13.52 14.67 -10.92
N PRO A 197 -14.41 13.85 -10.32
CA PRO A 197 -14.63 12.49 -10.81
C PRO A 197 -15.23 12.52 -12.21
N ASP A 198 -14.79 11.61 -13.05
CA ASP A 198 -15.26 11.48 -14.43
C ASP A 198 -16.45 10.50 -14.45
N HIS A 199 -17.63 11.04 -14.17
CA HIS A 199 -18.85 10.25 -14.05
C HIS A 199 -19.29 9.63 -15.36
N ASP A 200 -19.07 10.31 -16.51
CA ASP A 200 -19.45 9.81 -17.83
C ASP A 200 -18.65 8.54 -18.21
N ARG A 201 -17.41 8.41 -17.71
CA ARG A 201 -16.58 7.23 -17.92
C ARG A 201 -16.65 6.21 -16.78
N CYS A 202 -17.46 6.45 -15.75
CA CYS A 202 -17.47 5.59 -14.58
C CYS A 202 -18.32 4.32 -14.81
N PRO A 203 -17.72 3.13 -14.92
CA PRO A 203 -18.46 1.91 -15.23
C PRO A 203 -19.34 1.42 -14.06
N VAL A 204 -19.11 1.95 -12.85
CA VAL A 204 -19.88 1.61 -11.64
C VAL A 204 -20.76 2.77 -11.16
N PHE A 205 -21.04 3.76 -12.04
CA PHE A 205 -21.83 4.93 -11.72
C PHE A 205 -23.18 4.59 -11.09
N ASN A 206 -23.93 3.65 -11.67
CA ASN A 206 -25.24 3.24 -11.19
C ASN A 206 -25.22 2.46 -9.86
N LEU A 207 -24.06 1.94 -9.45
CA LEU A 207 -23.85 1.24 -8.18
C LEU A 207 -23.28 2.16 -7.10
N CYS A 208 -22.97 3.42 -7.44
CA CYS A 208 -22.31 4.37 -6.54
C CYS A 208 -23.34 5.25 -5.84
N PRO A 209 -23.45 5.23 -4.49
CA PRO A 209 -24.35 6.11 -3.76
C PRO A 209 -23.94 7.60 -3.83
N SER A 210 -22.71 7.90 -4.27
CA SER A 210 -22.19 9.26 -4.44
C SER A 210 -22.15 9.70 -5.91
N ASN A 211 -23.03 9.19 -6.76
CA ASN A 211 -23.07 9.52 -8.19
C ASN A 211 -23.56 10.94 -8.53
N SER A 212 -24.01 11.68 -7.53
CA SER A 212 -24.49 13.07 -7.66
C SER A 212 -23.51 14.13 -7.15
N ILE A 213 -22.26 13.76 -6.84
CA ILE A 213 -21.23 14.67 -6.32
C ILE A 213 -20.50 15.38 -7.45
#